data_4d9cdc9f6bd41f372fe25b0c53de3669
#
_entry.id   4d9cdc9f6bd41f372fe25b0c53de3669
#
_cell.length_a   1.000
_cell.length_b   1.000
_cell.length_c   1.000
_cell.angle_alpha   90.00
_cell.angle_beta   90.00
_cell.angle_gamma   90.00
#
_symmetry.space_group_name_H-M   'P 1'
#
loop_
_entity.id
_entity.type
_entity.pdbx_description
1 polymer ?
#
loop_
_entity_poly.entity_id
_entity_poly.type
_entity_poly.pdbx_seq_one_letter_code
_entity_poly.pdbx_strand_id
1 'polypeptide(L)'
;GAFGAMAFGIGTSEVEHVLATQTLPLQEFKTMAITVEGELRPGVTAKDIILAVIAKIGTGGGQGYVLEYRGSAIRSLSMEGRMTICNMSIEAGARAGMVAPDQTTYDYLKGRPHAPEGADWDAAVAYWETLKTDDDAVFDAEVFIDANELEPFVTWGTNPAQGASLS
;
A
#
# COMPACT_ATOMS: atom_id res chain seq x y z
N GLY A 1 5.34 -3.21 -1.78
CA GLY A 1 4.84 -2.03 -2.44
C GLY A 1 5.08 -0.70 -1.74
N ALA A 2 5.39 -0.67 -0.42
CA ALA A 2 5.56 0.59 0.34
C ALA A 2 6.73 1.47 -0.15
N PHE A 3 7.65 0.91 -0.91
CA PHE A 3 8.83 1.59 -1.47
C PHE A 3 8.71 1.84 -2.99
N GLY A 4 7.51 1.75 -3.56
CA GLY A 4 7.28 1.92 -4.98
C GLY A 4 7.68 0.71 -5.85
N ALA A 5 8.15 -0.38 -5.25
CA ALA A 5 8.46 -1.61 -5.96
C ALA A 5 7.30 -2.61 -5.82
N MET A 6 6.98 -3.34 -6.88
CA MET A 6 5.96 -4.37 -6.83
C MET A 6 6.43 -5.54 -5.95
N ALA A 7 5.63 -5.87 -4.95
CA ALA A 7 5.92 -6.94 -4.01
C ALA A 7 4.63 -7.73 -3.71
N PHE A 8 4.73 -9.04 -3.75
CA PHE A 8 3.62 -9.96 -3.49
C PHE A 8 3.85 -10.75 -2.21
N GLY A 9 2.77 -10.92 -1.43
CA GLY A 9 2.72 -12.01 -0.46
C GLY A 9 2.34 -13.30 -1.18
N ILE A 10 3.09 -14.38 -0.95
CA ILE A 10 2.80 -15.70 -1.52
C ILE A 10 2.57 -16.74 -0.42
N GLY A 11 1.69 -17.69 -0.68
CA GLY A 11 1.37 -18.78 0.23
C GLY A 11 2.34 -19.96 0.12
N THR A 12 2.20 -20.93 1.01
CA THR A 12 3.11 -22.09 1.11
C THR A 12 3.20 -22.90 -0.18
N SER A 13 2.07 -23.12 -0.87
CA SER A 13 2.04 -23.86 -2.15
C SER A 13 2.73 -23.10 -3.28
N GLU A 14 2.63 -21.78 -3.28
CA GLU A 14 3.35 -20.93 -4.24
C GLU A 14 4.84 -20.91 -3.96
N VAL A 15 5.25 -20.92 -2.69
CA VAL A 15 6.67 -21.06 -2.28
C VAL A 15 7.25 -22.36 -2.81
N GLU A 16 6.56 -23.50 -2.66
CA GLU A 16 6.97 -24.78 -3.19
C GLU A 16 7.16 -24.70 -4.71
N HIS A 17 6.23 -24.12 -5.44
CA HIS A 17 6.32 -23.95 -6.88
C HIS A 17 7.52 -23.08 -7.28
N VAL A 18 7.72 -21.94 -6.61
CA VAL A 18 8.85 -21.03 -6.89
C VAL A 18 10.21 -21.71 -6.59
N LEU A 19 10.30 -22.47 -5.51
CA LEU A 19 11.54 -23.23 -5.21
C LEU A 19 11.85 -24.26 -6.28
N ALA A 20 10.83 -24.93 -6.81
CA ALA A 20 11.01 -25.95 -7.82
C ALA A 20 11.28 -25.39 -9.22
N THR A 21 10.64 -24.30 -9.61
CA THR A 21 10.63 -23.80 -11.00
C THR A 21 11.26 -22.44 -11.21
N GLN A 22 11.55 -21.69 -10.14
CA GLN A 22 12.00 -20.28 -10.16
C GLN A 22 11.02 -19.35 -10.91
N THR A 23 9.75 -19.75 -10.96
CA THR A 23 8.69 -18.98 -11.61
C THR A 23 7.48 -18.83 -10.69
N LEU A 24 6.71 -17.75 -10.88
CA LEU A 24 5.42 -17.54 -10.24
C LEU A 24 4.41 -17.18 -11.34
N PRO A 25 3.47 -18.06 -11.69
CA PRO A 25 2.43 -17.73 -12.66
C PRO A 25 1.46 -16.74 -12.04
N LEU A 26 1.27 -15.62 -12.69
CA LEU A 26 0.34 -14.57 -12.29
C LEU A 26 -0.70 -14.37 -13.39
N GLN A 27 -1.94 -14.18 -13.00
CA GLN A 27 -2.95 -13.63 -13.89
C GLN A 27 -2.78 -12.12 -13.97
N GLU A 28 -3.10 -11.54 -15.10
CA GLU A 28 -3.18 -10.09 -15.24
C GLU A 28 -4.11 -9.53 -14.16
N PHE A 29 -3.66 -8.48 -13.50
CA PHE A 29 -4.41 -7.82 -12.44
C PHE A 29 -4.86 -6.43 -12.89
N LYS A 30 -5.97 -6.01 -12.34
CA LYS A 30 -6.50 -4.65 -12.48
C LYS A 30 -5.85 -3.71 -11.48
N THR A 31 -6.03 -2.43 -11.68
CA THR A 31 -5.54 -1.37 -10.82
C THR A 31 -6.67 -0.65 -10.10
N MET A 32 -6.50 -0.39 -8.80
CA MET A 32 -7.46 0.37 -8.00
C MET A 32 -6.74 1.49 -7.25
N ALA A 33 -7.17 2.72 -7.47
CA ALA A 33 -6.69 3.87 -6.70
C ALA A 33 -7.46 3.98 -5.37
N ILE A 34 -6.73 4.07 -4.27
CA ILE A 34 -7.24 4.38 -2.94
C ILE A 34 -6.73 5.77 -2.56
N THR A 35 -7.55 6.78 -2.74
CA THR A 35 -7.19 8.16 -2.44
C THR A 35 -7.66 8.53 -1.05
N VAL A 36 -6.71 8.89 -0.17
CA VAL A 36 -6.97 9.32 1.22
C VAL A 36 -6.49 10.77 1.37
N GLU A 37 -7.41 11.70 1.37
CA GLU A 37 -7.10 13.12 1.47
C GLU A 37 -7.49 13.70 2.83
N GLY A 38 -6.79 14.73 3.25
CA GLY A 38 -7.00 15.42 4.51
C GLY A 38 -5.91 15.12 5.53
N GLU A 39 -6.20 15.44 6.80
CA GLU A 39 -5.30 15.25 7.93
C GLU A 39 -5.87 14.20 8.89
N LEU A 40 -5.02 13.30 9.36
CA LEU A 40 -5.40 12.31 10.36
C LEU A 40 -5.62 12.98 11.71
N ARG A 41 -6.72 12.68 12.36
CA ARG A 41 -6.99 13.12 13.74
C ARG A 41 -6.00 12.50 14.73
N PRO A 42 -5.72 13.15 15.86
CA PRO A 42 -4.91 12.54 16.93
C PRO A 42 -5.47 11.16 17.33
N GLY A 43 -4.59 10.17 17.38
CA GLY A 43 -4.95 8.79 17.73
C GLY A 43 -5.32 7.91 16.54
N VAL A 44 -5.56 8.47 15.34
CA VAL A 44 -5.76 7.71 14.11
C VAL A 44 -4.42 7.33 13.51
N THR A 45 -4.27 6.07 13.16
CA THR A 45 -3.04 5.47 12.64
C THR A 45 -3.20 4.93 11.22
N ALA A 46 -2.11 4.51 10.61
CA ALA A 46 -2.14 3.83 9.31
C ALA A 46 -3.00 2.55 9.32
N LYS A 47 -3.08 1.88 10.48
CA LYS A 47 -3.93 0.70 10.64
C LYS A 47 -5.42 1.06 10.57
N ASP A 48 -5.81 2.19 11.11
CA ASP A 48 -7.21 2.64 11.05
C ASP A 48 -7.60 2.98 9.61
N ILE A 49 -6.68 3.57 8.83
CA ILE A 49 -6.88 3.83 7.40
C ILE A 49 -7.20 2.53 6.66
N ILE A 50 -6.34 1.52 6.79
CA ILE A 50 -6.53 0.27 6.02
C ILE A 50 -7.76 -0.50 6.50
N LEU A 51 -8.09 -0.45 7.77
CA LEU A 51 -9.33 -1.06 8.29
C LEU A 51 -10.57 -0.35 7.74
N ALA A 52 -10.55 0.98 7.63
CA ALA A 52 -11.63 1.75 6.99
C ALA A 52 -11.74 1.42 5.50
N VAL A 53 -10.62 1.23 4.78
CA VAL A 53 -10.62 0.74 3.39
C VAL A 53 -11.29 -0.62 3.31
N ILE A 54 -10.87 -1.59 4.13
CA ILE A 54 -11.44 -2.94 4.14
C ILE A 54 -12.94 -2.92 4.47
N ALA A 55 -13.35 -2.10 5.44
CA ALA A 55 -14.77 -1.95 5.78
C ALA A 55 -15.57 -1.39 4.59
N LYS A 56 -14.98 -0.48 3.81
CA LYS A 56 -15.61 0.17 2.67
C LYS A 56 -15.75 -0.74 1.45
N ILE A 57 -14.67 -1.48 1.10
CA ILE A 57 -14.67 -2.32 -0.10
C ILE A 57 -14.99 -3.80 0.17
N GLY A 58 -14.94 -4.22 1.43
CA GLY A 58 -15.08 -5.61 1.86
C GLY A 58 -13.77 -6.41 1.73
N THR A 59 -13.71 -7.56 2.38
CA THR A 59 -12.54 -8.48 2.35
C THR A 59 -12.28 -9.11 0.98
N GLY A 60 -13.19 -9.02 0.04
CA GLY A 60 -13.05 -9.47 -1.34
C GLY A 60 -13.01 -8.34 -2.37
N GLY A 61 -13.15 -7.08 -1.93
CA GLY A 61 -13.23 -5.94 -2.85
C GLY A 61 -11.95 -5.66 -3.63
N GLY A 62 -10.80 -6.06 -3.09
CA GLY A 62 -9.51 -5.98 -3.76
C GLY A 62 -9.13 -7.19 -4.61
N GLN A 63 -10.01 -8.20 -4.72
CA GLN A 63 -9.69 -9.43 -5.43
C GLN A 63 -9.42 -9.17 -6.93
N GLY A 64 -8.25 -9.59 -7.37
CA GLY A 64 -7.78 -9.34 -8.74
C GLY A 64 -7.20 -7.95 -8.98
N TYR A 65 -7.08 -7.10 -7.93
CA TYR A 65 -6.50 -5.77 -8.03
C TYR A 65 -5.12 -5.68 -7.37
N VAL A 66 -4.33 -4.74 -7.88
CA VAL A 66 -3.25 -4.07 -7.14
C VAL A 66 -3.79 -2.73 -6.68
N LEU A 67 -3.65 -2.42 -5.38
CA LEU A 67 -4.13 -1.19 -4.79
C LEU A 67 -3.01 -0.16 -4.77
N GLU A 68 -3.23 1.03 -5.35
CA GLU A 68 -2.34 2.17 -5.20
C GLU A 68 -2.92 3.14 -4.19
N TYR A 69 -2.19 3.34 -3.09
CA TYR A 69 -2.54 4.31 -2.06
C TYR A 69 -1.92 5.66 -2.36
N ARG A 70 -2.75 6.70 -2.40
CA ARG A 70 -2.35 8.07 -2.71
C ARG A 70 -3.16 9.09 -1.90
N GLY A 71 -2.79 10.35 -1.98
CA GLY A 71 -3.42 11.44 -1.25
C GLY A 71 -2.54 12.01 -0.15
N SER A 72 -2.95 13.14 0.43
CA SER A 72 -2.18 13.89 1.42
C SER A 72 -1.95 13.09 2.71
N ALA A 73 -2.96 12.37 3.17
CA ALA A 73 -2.84 11.53 4.36
C ALA A 73 -1.84 10.38 4.16
N ILE A 74 -1.79 9.77 2.97
CA ILE A 74 -0.81 8.71 2.67
C ILE A 74 0.61 9.27 2.60
N ARG A 75 0.78 10.44 1.97
CA ARG A 75 2.10 11.10 1.89
C ARG A 75 2.65 11.48 3.26
N SER A 76 1.79 11.82 4.22
CA SER A 76 2.19 12.18 5.59
C SER A 76 2.62 10.99 6.46
N LEU A 77 2.33 9.75 6.03
CA LEU A 77 2.69 8.55 6.78
C LEU A 77 4.20 8.30 6.78
N SER A 78 4.69 7.80 7.91
CA SER A 78 6.03 7.19 7.98
C SER A 78 6.12 5.95 7.09
N MET A 79 7.34 5.48 6.82
CA MET A 79 7.52 4.25 6.05
C MET A 79 6.91 3.03 6.73
N GLU A 80 6.94 2.97 8.07
CA GLU A 80 6.28 1.92 8.86
C GLU A 80 4.77 1.93 8.66
N GLY A 81 4.16 3.13 8.61
CA GLY A 81 2.73 3.31 8.30
C GLY A 81 2.39 2.82 6.90
N ARG A 82 3.22 3.18 5.89
CA ARG A 82 3.05 2.72 4.51
C ARG A 82 3.22 1.20 4.38
N MET A 83 4.18 0.62 5.11
CA MET A 83 4.35 -0.84 5.17
C MET A 83 3.12 -1.52 5.78
N THR A 84 2.54 -0.95 6.82
CA THR A 84 1.30 -1.47 7.45
C THR A 84 0.15 -1.51 6.44
N ILE A 85 -0.10 -0.42 5.72
CA ILE A 85 -1.18 -0.34 4.73
C ILE A 85 -0.96 -1.34 3.60
N CYS A 86 0.25 -1.39 3.03
CA CYS A 86 0.57 -2.32 1.94
C CYS A 86 0.48 -3.78 2.38
N ASN A 87 0.94 -4.10 3.60
CA ASN A 87 0.84 -5.44 4.16
C ASN A 87 -0.62 -5.87 4.31
N MET A 88 -1.47 -5.03 4.89
CA MET A 88 -2.87 -5.34 5.13
C MET A 88 -3.78 -5.25 3.89
N SER A 89 -3.24 -4.87 2.73
CA SER A 89 -3.98 -4.93 1.47
C SER A 89 -4.43 -6.34 1.10
N ILE A 90 -3.70 -7.35 1.59
CA ILE A 90 -4.02 -8.77 1.38
C ILE A 90 -5.33 -9.15 2.09
N GLU A 91 -5.64 -8.55 3.24
CA GLU A 91 -6.89 -8.75 3.96
C GLU A 91 -8.11 -8.19 3.22
N ALA A 92 -7.88 -7.23 2.32
CA ALA A 92 -8.90 -6.77 1.35
C ALA A 92 -9.02 -7.69 0.12
N GLY A 93 -8.24 -8.76 0.05
CA GLY A 93 -8.17 -9.68 -1.08
C GLY A 93 -7.26 -9.23 -2.23
N ALA A 94 -6.55 -8.10 -2.06
CA ALA A 94 -5.69 -7.56 -3.11
C ALA A 94 -4.44 -8.41 -3.36
N ARG A 95 -3.89 -8.32 -4.57
CA ARG A 95 -2.62 -8.94 -4.94
C ARG A 95 -1.42 -8.24 -4.33
N ALA A 96 -1.46 -6.91 -4.26
CA ALA A 96 -0.44 -6.07 -3.66
C ALA A 96 -1.01 -4.71 -3.28
N GLY A 97 -0.37 -4.03 -2.33
CA GLY A 97 -0.55 -2.61 -2.07
C GLY A 97 0.70 -1.84 -2.49
N MET A 98 0.52 -0.68 -3.07
CA MET A 98 1.58 0.17 -3.61
C MET A 98 1.47 1.58 -3.06
N VAL A 99 2.61 2.19 -2.76
CA VAL A 99 2.75 3.63 -2.51
C VAL A 99 3.89 4.15 -3.38
N ALA A 100 3.64 5.22 -4.12
CA ALA A 100 4.68 5.84 -4.95
C ALA A 100 5.86 6.30 -4.06
N PRO A 101 7.12 6.11 -4.49
CA PRO A 101 8.27 6.61 -3.76
C PRO A 101 8.28 8.14 -3.76
N ASP A 102 8.66 8.72 -2.63
CA ASP A 102 8.79 10.15 -2.41
C ASP A 102 9.95 10.46 -1.45
N GLN A 103 10.08 11.71 -1.02
CA GLN A 103 11.16 12.12 -0.12
C GLN A 103 11.21 11.30 1.16
N THR A 104 10.05 10.91 1.73
CA THR A 104 10.01 10.04 2.92
C THR A 104 10.66 8.69 2.65
N THR A 105 10.44 8.12 1.45
CA THR A 105 11.08 6.87 1.02
C THR A 105 12.59 7.05 0.87
N TYR A 106 13.02 8.15 0.24
CA TYR A 106 14.45 8.41 0.01
C TYR A 106 15.20 8.64 1.32
N ASP A 107 14.64 9.43 2.22
CA ASP A 107 15.24 9.68 3.56
C ASP A 107 15.35 8.39 4.37
N TYR A 108 14.36 7.52 4.27
CA TYR A 108 14.40 6.21 4.94
C TYR A 108 15.47 5.29 4.40
N LEU A 109 15.74 5.31 3.09
CA LEU A 109 16.72 4.41 2.43
C LEU A 109 18.15 4.92 2.55
N LYS A 110 18.35 6.23 2.62
CA LYS A 110 19.68 6.85 2.61
C LYS A 110 20.56 6.33 3.74
N GLY A 111 21.74 5.83 3.39
CA GLY A 111 22.72 5.33 4.36
C GLY A 111 22.40 3.96 4.95
N ARG A 112 21.37 3.27 4.46
CA ARG A 112 21.11 1.88 4.86
C ARG A 112 22.07 0.92 4.17
N PRO A 113 22.37 -0.25 4.78
CA PRO A 113 23.17 -1.28 4.14
C PRO A 113 22.64 -1.62 2.74
N HIS A 114 23.51 -1.67 1.76
CA HIS A 114 23.22 -1.96 0.35
C HIS A 114 22.40 -0.88 -0.40
N ALA A 115 22.13 0.27 0.21
CA ALA A 115 21.63 1.42 -0.54
C ALA A 115 22.74 2.00 -1.44
N PRO A 116 22.41 2.55 -2.62
CA PRO A 116 23.37 3.27 -3.44
C PRO A 116 24.00 4.44 -2.67
N GLU A 117 25.22 4.82 -3.04
CA GLU A 117 25.96 5.94 -2.42
C GLU A 117 26.51 6.90 -3.48
N GLY A 118 26.77 8.13 -3.11
CA GLY A 118 27.37 9.15 -3.98
C GLY A 118 26.58 9.35 -5.29
N ALA A 119 27.25 9.32 -6.42
CA ALA A 119 26.63 9.54 -7.73
C ALA A 119 25.58 8.47 -8.08
N ASP A 120 25.74 7.24 -7.60
CA ASP A 120 24.78 6.17 -7.82
C ASP A 120 23.48 6.43 -7.05
N TRP A 121 23.58 7.05 -5.87
CA TRP A 121 22.40 7.51 -5.12
C TRP A 121 21.63 8.57 -5.90
N ASP A 122 22.31 9.58 -6.44
CA ASP A 122 21.66 10.66 -7.19
C ASP A 122 20.97 10.11 -8.44
N ALA A 123 21.61 9.18 -9.15
CA ALA A 123 21.03 8.51 -10.30
C ALA A 123 19.83 7.64 -9.92
N ALA A 124 19.90 6.94 -8.78
CA ALA A 124 18.78 6.12 -8.29
C ALA A 124 17.58 6.99 -7.93
N VAL A 125 17.78 8.08 -7.21
CA VAL A 125 16.68 9.00 -6.83
C VAL A 125 16.03 9.59 -8.08
N ALA A 126 16.83 10.06 -9.06
CA ALA A 126 16.31 10.58 -10.32
C ALA A 126 15.46 9.54 -11.08
N TYR A 127 15.87 8.26 -11.05
CA TYR A 127 15.07 7.18 -11.62
C TYR A 127 13.79 6.91 -10.80
N TRP A 128 13.87 6.86 -9.46
CA TRP A 128 12.71 6.58 -8.61
C TRP A 128 11.62 7.65 -8.70
N GLU A 129 12.01 8.91 -8.97
CA GLU A 129 11.07 10.00 -9.21
C GLU A 129 10.20 9.77 -10.46
N THR A 130 10.70 9.00 -11.44
CA THR A 130 9.94 8.64 -12.66
C THR A 130 8.93 7.52 -12.42
N LEU A 131 8.94 6.86 -11.26
CA LEU A 131 8.06 5.73 -10.94
C LEU A 131 6.69 6.15 -10.39
N LYS A 132 6.42 7.44 -10.29
CA LYS A 132 5.08 7.93 -9.94
C LYS A 132 4.13 7.61 -11.08
N THR A 133 2.92 7.26 -10.71
CA THR A 133 1.81 7.12 -11.65
C THR A 133 1.54 8.46 -12.32
N ASP A 134 1.33 8.44 -13.63
CA ASP A 134 1.04 9.64 -14.42
C ASP A 134 -0.25 10.31 -13.97
N ASP A 135 -0.35 11.62 -14.10
CA ASP A 135 -1.50 12.40 -13.64
C ASP A 135 -2.80 12.06 -14.41
N ASP A 136 -2.66 11.58 -15.64
CA ASP A 136 -3.75 11.15 -16.52
C ASP A 136 -3.99 9.64 -16.53
N ALA A 137 -3.35 8.89 -15.63
CA ALA A 137 -3.53 7.46 -15.51
C ALA A 137 -4.98 7.10 -15.18
N VAL A 138 -5.52 6.12 -15.88
CA VAL A 138 -6.87 5.61 -15.68
C VAL A 138 -6.80 4.31 -14.86
N PHE A 139 -7.51 4.28 -13.75
CA PHE A 139 -7.65 3.09 -12.92
C PHE A 139 -8.94 2.34 -13.26
N ASP A 140 -8.93 1.02 -13.10
CA ASP A 140 -10.14 0.19 -13.27
C ASP A 140 -11.19 0.46 -12.17
N ALA A 141 -10.76 0.92 -11.01
CA ALA A 141 -11.62 1.33 -9.91
C ALA A 141 -10.94 2.42 -9.06
N GLU A 142 -11.77 3.24 -8.43
CA GLU A 142 -11.30 4.31 -7.53
C GLU A 142 -12.12 4.34 -6.24
N VAL A 143 -11.45 4.54 -5.12
CA VAL A 143 -12.03 4.67 -3.79
C VAL A 143 -11.49 5.94 -3.15
N PHE A 144 -12.39 6.78 -2.63
CA PHE A 144 -12.03 8.00 -1.91
C PHE A 144 -12.37 7.85 -0.43
N ILE A 145 -11.47 8.34 0.43
CA ILE A 145 -11.63 8.42 1.89
C ILE A 145 -11.21 9.82 2.33
N ASP A 146 -12.07 10.47 3.10
CA ASP A 146 -11.73 11.72 3.80
C ASP A 146 -11.05 11.37 5.13
N ALA A 147 -9.75 11.71 5.24
CA ALA A 147 -8.96 11.45 6.44
C ALA A 147 -9.44 12.27 7.65
N ASN A 148 -10.07 13.41 7.42
CA ASN A 148 -10.61 14.25 8.51
C ASN A 148 -11.80 13.59 9.22
N GLU A 149 -12.48 12.67 8.55
CA GLU A 149 -13.61 11.92 9.11
C GLU A 149 -13.21 10.59 9.74
N LEU A 150 -11.94 10.17 9.54
CA LEU A 150 -11.47 8.93 10.12
C LEU A 150 -11.33 9.03 11.64
N GLU A 151 -11.74 7.97 12.29
CA GLU A 151 -11.64 7.77 13.74
C GLU A 151 -10.87 6.49 14.03
N PRO A 152 -10.36 6.31 15.25
CA PRO A 152 -9.78 5.04 15.66
C PRO A 152 -10.76 3.89 15.39
N PHE A 153 -10.25 2.80 14.86
CA PHE A 153 -11.06 1.68 14.36
C PHE A 153 -10.80 0.41 15.17
N VAL A 154 -11.86 -0.30 15.51
CA VAL A 154 -11.78 -1.57 16.19
C VAL A 154 -12.32 -2.69 15.31
N THR A 155 -11.69 -3.83 15.37
CA THR A 155 -12.19 -5.06 14.75
C THR A 155 -12.50 -6.10 15.84
N TRP A 156 -13.50 -6.94 15.59
CA TRP A 156 -13.83 -8.08 16.46
C TRP A 156 -13.95 -9.36 15.62
N GLY A 157 -13.71 -10.50 16.26
CA GLY A 157 -13.74 -11.78 15.57
C GLY A 157 -12.50 -12.04 14.70
N THR A 158 -12.63 -12.98 13.79
CA THR A 158 -11.54 -13.46 12.93
C THR A 158 -11.52 -12.83 11.54
N ASN A 159 -12.47 -11.94 11.25
CA ASN A 159 -12.63 -11.33 9.93
C ASN A 159 -12.45 -9.80 10.02
N PRO A 160 -11.46 -9.20 9.36
CA PRO A 160 -11.23 -7.76 9.38
C PRO A 160 -12.37 -6.91 8.77
N ALA A 161 -13.32 -7.52 8.05
CA ALA A 161 -14.55 -6.81 7.65
C ALA A 161 -15.50 -6.54 8.83
N GLN A 162 -15.30 -7.21 9.96
CA GLN A 162 -16.03 -6.96 11.21
C GLN A 162 -15.33 -5.84 11.98
N GLY A 163 -15.50 -4.63 11.52
CA GLY A 163 -14.89 -3.44 12.08
C GLY A 163 -15.86 -2.28 12.19
N ALA A 164 -15.63 -1.40 13.14
CA ALA A 164 -16.35 -0.16 13.32
C ALA A 164 -15.43 0.93 13.88
N SER A 165 -15.80 2.20 13.66
CA SER A 165 -15.17 3.32 14.35
C SER A 165 -15.53 3.29 15.84
N LEU A 166 -14.65 3.87 16.67
CA LEU A 166 -14.83 3.97 18.13
C LEU A 166 -15.64 5.23 18.56
N SER A 167 -16.37 5.84 17.65
CA SER A 167 -17.21 7.02 17.93
C SER A 167 -18.45 6.68 18.75
#